data_bf59f6c126a66cc1cc63ce82f16b5cb6
#
_entry.id   bf59f6c126a66cc1cc63ce82f16b5cb6
#
_cell.length_a   1.000
_cell.length_b   1.000
_cell.length_c   1.000
_cell.angle_alpha   90.00
_cell.angle_beta   90.00
_cell.angle_gamma   90.00
#
_symmetry.space_group_name_H-M   'P 1'
#
loop_
_entity.id
_entity.type
_entity.pdbx_description
1 polymer ?
#
loop_
_entity_poly.entity_id
_entity_poly.type
_entity_poly.pdbx_seq_one_letter_code
_entity_poly.pdbx_strand_id
1 'polypeptide(L)'
;MRITKALAASSGAEEILQNARLFNTTREAVAGLQAVYATTARPRNQIKTVHTAEHAAGEIDRLIKAENMNVGILFGPERTGLHNDDVSIADAVIEIPLNPRHCSLNLSQAVLLVGYEWHKRQINAEDVRFVTNTTVPASREMVMSFLDCLEKELAGHPGFKDEEKRPHMKINLRNIFTRSRLTEQEINTLFGIVKYLSRR
;
A
#
# COMPACT_ATOMS: atom_id res chain seq x y z
N MET A 1 14.90 -14.42 -30.40
CA MET A 1 13.75 -15.19 -29.83
C MET A 1 13.48 -14.98 -28.34
N ARG A 2 14.46 -14.65 -27.48
CA ARG A 2 14.22 -14.37 -26.03
C ARG A 2 13.64 -12.97 -25.76
N ILE A 3 14.09 -11.94 -26.49
CA ILE A 3 13.65 -10.54 -26.34
C ILE A 3 12.16 -10.37 -26.68
N THR A 4 11.68 -11.04 -27.75
CA THR A 4 10.26 -10.97 -28.16
C THR A 4 9.31 -11.53 -27.09
N LYS A 5 9.71 -12.58 -26.37
CA LYS A 5 8.91 -13.13 -25.24
C LYS A 5 8.93 -12.21 -24.02
N ALA A 6 10.06 -11.58 -23.74
CA ALA A 6 10.17 -10.61 -22.63
C ALA A 6 9.32 -9.37 -22.92
N LEU A 7 9.35 -8.84 -24.13
CA LEU A 7 8.51 -7.72 -24.56
C LEU A 7 7.02 -8.05 -24.47
N ALA A 8 6.59 -9.25 -24.90
CA ALA A 8 5.20 -9.67 -24.79
C ALA A 8 4.72 -9.86 -23.33
N ALA A 9 5.65 -10.09 -22.40
CA ALA A 9 5.35 -10.26 -20.97
C ALA A 9 5.57 -8.98 -20.14
N SER A 10 5.99 -7.88 -20.75
CA SER A 10 6.39 -6.65 -20.03
C SER A 10 5.21 -5.80 -19.54
N SER A 11 3.97 -6.10 -19.99
CA SER A 11 2.75 -5.45 -19.52
C SER A 11 2.81 -3.91 -19.51
N GLY A 12 3.37 -3.30 -20.57
CA GLY A 12 3.54 -1.85 -20.71
C GLY A 12 4.90 -1.32 -20.25
N ALA A 13 5.83 -2.20 -19.84
CA ALA A 13 7.18 -1.81 -19.43
C ALA A 13 8.24 -2.07 -20.53
N GLU A 14 7.85 -2.00 -21.79
CA GLU A 14 8.72 -2.25 -22.95
C GLU A 14 9.91 -1.30 -22.99
N GLU A 15 9.74 -0.05 -22.58
CA GLU A 15 10.78 0.97 -22.54
C GLU A 15 11.95 0.56 -21.65
N ILE A 16 11.70 -0.10 -20.51
CA ILE A 16 12.76 -0.60 -19.61
C ILE A 16 13.62 -1.62 -20.33
N LEU A 17 13.00 -2.54 -21.09
CA LEU A 17 13.70 -3.58 -21.82
C LEU A 17 14.47 -3.02 -23.04
N GLN A 18 13.91 -2.01 -23.70
CA GLN A 18 14.54 -1.35 -24.85
C GLN A 18 15.78 -0.55 -24.44
N ASN A 19 15.75 0.06 -23.25
CA ASN A 19 16.85 0.82 -22.68
C ASN A 19 17.87 -0.04 -21.91
N ALA A 20 17.63 -1.36 -21.81
CA ALA A 20 18.54 -2.27 -21.12
C ALA A 20 19.90 -2.35 -21.84
N ARG A 21 20.97 -2.23 -21.07
CA ARG A 21 22.36 -2.28 -21.56
C ARG A 21 23.02 -3.56 -21.07
N LEU A 22 23.85 -4.15 -21.93
CA LEU A 22 24.62 -5.34 -21.60
C LEU A 22 26.07 -4.95 -21.27
N PHE A 23 26.60 -5.52 -20.20
CA PHE A 23 27.95 -5.34 -19.76
C PHE A 23 28.61 -6.71 -19.53
N ASN A 24 29.92 -6.79 -19.69
CA ASN A 24 30.65 -8.04 -19.46
C ASN A 24 30.89 -8.31 -17.99
N THR A 25 30.98 -7.26 -17.16
CA THR A 25 31.26 -7.35 -15.74
C THR A 25 30.34 -6.42 -14.92
N THR A 26 30.08 -6.78 -13.68
CA THR A 26 29.37 -5.92 -12.73
C THR A 26 30.08 -4.59 -12.54
N ARG A 27 31.41 -4.60 -12.51
CA ARG A 27 32.23 -3.38 -12.37
C ARG A 27 31.98 -2.40 -13.53
N GLU A 28 31.89 -2.87 -14.77
CA GLU A 28 31.55 -2.03 -15.91
C GLU A 28 30.14 -1.46 -15.80
N ALA A 29 29.18 -2.28 -15.34
CA ALA A 29 27.79 -1.87 -15.20
C ALA A 29 27.59 -0.74 -14.18
N VAL A 30 28.37 -0.73 -13.08
CA VAL A 30 28.24 0.25 -12.02
C VAL A 30 29.18 1.45 -12.13
N ALA A 31 30.07 1.47 -13.15
CA ALA A 31 31.13 2.50 -13.25
C ALA A 31 30.64 3.95 -13.30
N GLY A 32 29.39 4.19 -13.73
CA GLY A 32 28.79 5.51 -13.80
C GLY A 32 27.88 5.87 -12.62
N LEU A 33 27.85 5.03 -11.57
CA LEU A 33 27.00 5.22 -10.39
C LEU A 33 27.79 5.81 -9.23
N GLN A 34 27.14 6.60 -8.39
CA GLN A 34 27.71 7.16 -7.16
C GLN A 34 27.35 6.33 -5.92
N ALA A 35 26.25 5.58 -5.98
CA ALA A 35 25.88 4.67 -4.90
C ALA A 35 25.33 3.35 -5.48
N VAL A 36 25.72 2.23 -4.87
CA VAL A 36 25.34 0.88 -5.31
C VAL A 36 24.84 0.08 -4.12
N TYR A 37 23.68 -0.51 -4.24
CA TYR A 37 23.09 -1.43 -3.29
C TYR A 37 23.09 -2.84 -3.84
N ALA A 38 23.30 -3.84 -2.99
CA ALA A 38 23.26 -5.26 -3.37
C ALA A 38 22.15 -5.99 -2.63
N THR A 39 21.27 -6.69 -3.34
CA THR A 39 20.22 -7.52 -2.70
C THR A 39 20.80 -8.87 -2.31
N THR A 40 20.61 -9.31 -1.06
CA THR A 40 21.01 -10.64 -0.62
C THR A 40 20.14 -11.14 0.52
N ALA A 41 19.86 -12.44 0.51
CA ALA A 41 19.16 -13.15 1.59
C ALA A 41 20.10 -13.91 2.53
N ARG A 42 21.42 -13.82 2.33
CA ARG A 42 22.41 -14.60 3.07
C ARG A 42 23.46 -13.70 3.69
N PRO A 43 23.88 -13.95 4.95
CA PRO A 43 25.08 -13.36 5.50
C PRO A 43 26.29 -13.66 4.60
N ARG A 44 27.10 -12.66 4.28
CA ARG A 44 28.22 -12.79 3.33
C ARG A 44 29.58 -12.65 3.97
N ASN A 45 29.65 -12.62 5.31
CA ASN A 45 30.88 -12.38 6.08
C ASN A 45 31.61 -11.10 5.63
N GLN A 46 30.84 -10.10 5.21
CA GLN A 46 31.33 -8.78 4.80
C GLN A 46 30.76 -7.73 5.76
N ILE A 47 31.56 -6.73 6.09
CA ILE A 47 31.13 -5.60 6.91
C ILE A 47 30.41 -4.61 6.00
N LYS A 48 29.08 -4.63 6.02
CA LYS A 48 28.21 -3.77 5.22
C LYS A 48 27.04 -3.28 6.06
N THR A 49 26.56 -2.10 5.79
CA THR A 49 25.26 -1.66 6.29
C THR A 49 24.16 -2.47 5.62
N VAL A 50 23.21 -2.96 6.41
CA VAL A 50 22.06 -3.73 5.92
C VAL A 50 20.81 -2.90 6.10
N HIS A 51 20.09 -2.70 5.04
CA HIS A 51 18.81 -1.97 5.00
C HIS A 51 17.67 -2.91 4.67
N THR A 52 16.48 -2.66 5.20
CA THR A 52 15.25 -3.21 4.63
C THR A 52 14.98 -2.55 3.27
N ALA A 53 14.14 -3.16 2.44
CA ALA A 53 13.75 -2.57 1.14
C ALA A 53 13.10 -1.19 1.31
N GLU A 54 12.26 -1.01 2.33
CA GLU A 54 11.62 0.27 2.65
C GLU A 54 12.64 1.36 3.03
N HIS A 55 13.61 1.03 3.92
CA HIS A 55 14.63 1.98 4.35
C HIS A 55 15.55 2.35 3.17
N ALA A 56 15.99 1.36 2.40
CA ALA A 56 16.80 1.58 1.20
C ALA A 56 16.10 2.47 0.18
N ALA A 57 14.81 2.25 -0.07
CA ALA A 57 14.02 3.11 -0.97
C ALA A 57 14.00 4.56 -0.50
N GLY A 58 13.87 4.81 0.82
CA GLY A 58 13.93 6.16 1.39
C GLY A 58 15.28 6.83 1.23
N GLU A 59 16.36 6.09 1.47
CA GLU A 59 17.72 6.60 1.31
C GLU A 59 18.07 6.87 -0.15
N ILE A 60 17.73 5.96 -1.05
CA ILE A 60 17.92 6.12 -2.49
C ILE A 60 17.16 7.35 -3.01
N ASP A 61 15.92 7.56 -2.58
CA ASP A 61 15.14 8.74 -2.94
C ASP A 61 15.84 10.04 -2.50
N ARG A 62 16.36 10.06 -1.29
CA ARG A 62 17.14 11.18 -0.77
C ARG A 62 18.42 11.43 -1.60
N LEU A 63 19.20 10.40 -1.89
CA LEU A 63 20.43 10.51 -2.67
C LEU A 63 20.15 11.05 -4.08
N ILE A 64 19.10 10.59 -4.72
CA ILE A 64 18.71 11.05 -6.07
C ILE A 64 18.20 12.50 -6.04
N LYS A 65 17.26 12.82 -5.13
CA LYS A 65 16.58 14.13 -5.12
C LYS A 65 17.42 15.24 -4.50
N ALA A 66 18.12 14.96 -3.41
CA ALA A 66 18.87 15.97 -2.67
C ALA A 66 20.33 16.08 -3.13
N GLU A 67 20.95 14.99 -3.55
CA GLU A 67 22.37 14.94 -3.88
C GLU A 67 22.63 14.74 -5.38
N ASN A 68 21.56 14.57 -6.18
CA ASN A 68 21.63 14.35 -7.64
C ASN A 68 22.53 13.17 -8.04
N MET A 69 22.49 12.08 -7.25
CA MET A 69 23.32 10.89 -7.47
C MET A 69 22.63 9.89 -8.41
N ASN A 70 23.42 9.22 -9.23
CA ASN A 70 22.97 8.02 -9.94
C ASN A 70 23.13 6.83 -9.01
N VAL A 71 22.06 6.14 -8.72
CA VAL A 71 22.03 5.00 -7.79
C VAL A 71 21.64 3.73 -8.53
N GLY A 72 22.30 2.63 -8.21
CA GLY A 72 21.98 1.31 -8.75
C GLY A 72 21.71 0.26 -7.70
N ILE A 73 20.90 -0.73 -8.05
CA ILE A 73 20.61 -1.88 -7.20
C ILE A 73 20.98 -3.15 -7.96
N LEU A 74 21.86 -3.95 -7.36
CA LEU A 74 22.28 -5.24 -7.90
C LEU A 74 21.33 -6.35 -7.46
N PHE A 75 20.89 -7.13 -8.42
CA PHE A 75 20.13 -8.37 -8.20
C PHE A 75 20.91 -9.54 -8.79
N GLY A 76 21.01 -10.62 -8.05
CA GLY A 76 21.72 -11.82 -8.49
C GLY A 76 20.84 -12.81 -9.25
N PRO A 77 21.45 -13.77 -9.94
CA PRO A 77 20.74 -14.88 -10.57
C PRO A 77 19.95 -15.71 -9.54
N GLU A 78 18.79 -16.25 -9.91
CA GLU A 78 17.93 -17.03 -9.00
C GLU A 78 18.63 -18.21 -8.34
N ARG A 79 19.51 -18.91 -9.06
CA ARG A 79 20.16 -20.11 -8.53
C ARG A 79 21.24 -19.84 -7.51
N THR A 80 22.01 -18.78 -7.68
CA THR A 80 23.24 -18.52 -6.90
C THR A 80 23.15 -17.24 -6.07
N GLY A 81 22.29 -16.32 -6.45
CA GLY A 81 22.33 -14.94 -6.00
C GLY A 81 23.60 -14.23 -6.50
N LEU A 82 23.89 -13.08 -5.98
CA LEU A 82 25.13 -12.33 -6.25
C LEU A 82 26.35 -13.10 -5.71
N HIS A 83 27.46 -13.01 -6.39
CA HIS A 83 28.76 -13.48 -5.87
C HIS A 83 29.30 -12.50 -4.83
N ASN A 84 30.24 -12.97 -3.99
CA ASN A 84 30.85 -12.12 -2.96
C ASN A 84 31.57 -10.91 -3.56
N ASP A 85 32.17 -11.08 -4.73
CA ASP A 85 32.84 -9.99 -5.45
C ASP A 85 31.84 -8.91 -5.86
N ASP A 86 30.64 -9.29 -6.33
CA ASP A 86 29.57 -8.33 -6.67
C ASP A 86 29.07 -7.58 -5.44
N VAL A 87 28.89 -8.28 -4.32
CA VAL A 87 28.47 -7.65 -3.06
C VAL A 87 29.57 -6.75 -2.51
N SER A 88 30.84 -7.08 -2.74
CA SER A 88 31.97 -6.31 -2.21
C SER A 88 32.04 -4.89 -2.77
N ILE A 89 31.62 -4.67 -4.01
CA ILE A 89 31.62 -3.36 -4.67
C ILE A 89 30.36 -2.52 -4.37
N ALA A 90 29.35 -3.07 -3.68
CA ALA A 90 28.21 -2.31 -3.24
C ALA A 90 28.51 -1.53 -1.95
N ASP A 91 27.90 -0.37 -1.76
CA ASP A 91 28.03 0.46 -0.55
C ASP A 91 27.25 -0.14 0.61
N ALA A 92 26.07 -0.69 0.33
CA ALA A 92 25.17 -1.29 1.32
C ALA A 92 24.45 -2.51 0.76
N VAL A 93 23.81 -3.25 1.65
CA VAL A 93 23.02 -4.44 1.33
C VAL A 93 21.53 -4.16 1.61
N ILE A 94 20.69 -4.64 0.71
CA ILE A 94 19.24 -4.69 0.92
C ILE A 94 18.87 -6.13 1.27
N GLU A 95 18.31 -6.30 2.46
CA GLU A 95 17.72 -7.56 2.91
C GLU A 95 16.21 -7.41 3.02
N ILE A 96 15.48 -8.34 2.39
CA ILE A 96 14.03 -8.40 2.48
C ILE A 96 13.69 -9.36 3.62
N PRO A 97 13.06 -8.88 4.72
CA PRO A 97 12.69 -9.74 5.84
C PRO A 97 11.71 -10.82 5.39
N LEU A 98 12.07 -12.08 5.59
CA LEU A 98 11.28 -13.25 5.22
C LEU A 98 11.15 -14.21 6.40
N ASN A 99 10.32 -15.24 6.21
CA ASN A 99 10.25 -16.34 7.15
C ASN A 99 11.62 -17.03 7.24
N PRO A 100 12.22 -17.17 8.44
CA PRO A 100 13.55 -17.80 8.60
C PRO A 100 13.68 -19.21 8.02
N ARG A 101 12.55 -19.94 7.89
CA ARG A 101 12.52 -21.26 7.26
C ARG A 101 12.54 -21.22 5.73
N HIS A 102 12.22 -20.06 5.13
CA HIS A 102 12.12 -19.85 3.69
C HIS A 102 12.68 -18.46 3.34
N CYS A 103 13.98 -18.29 3.47
CA CYS A 103 14.65 -17.02 3.32
C CYS A 103 15.07 -16.68 1.86
N SER A 104 14.60 -17.45 0.88
CA SER A 104 14.92 -17.21 -0.54
C SER A 104 13.67 -16.78 -1.29
N LEU A 105 13.79 -15.68 -2.05
CA LEU A 105 12.77 -15.20 -2.98
C LEU A 105 13.17 -15.55 -4.42
N ASN A 106 12.17 -15.73 -5.26
CA ASN A 106 12.34 -15.67 -6.70
C ASN A 106 12.83 -14.26 -7.08
N LEU A 107 13.69 -14.17 -8.10
CA LEU A 107 14.28 -12.89 -8.53
C LEU A 107 13.20 -11.84 -8.88
N SER A 108 12.15 -12.23 -9.60
CA SER A 108 11.08 -11.31 -9.96
C SER A 108 10.32 -10.78 -8.74
N GLN A 109 10.16 -11.59 -7.70
CA GLN A 109 9.55 -11.17 -6.44
C GLN A 109 10.44 -10.17 -5.68
N ALA A 110 11.75 -10.43 -5.64
CA ALA A 110 12.70 -9.50 -5.02
C ALA A 110 12.71 -8.14 -5.75
N VAL A 111 12.75 -8.14 -7.08
CA VAL A 111 12.67 -6.92 -7.89
C VAL A 111 11.35 -6.19 -7.66
N LEU A 112 10.23 -6.93 -7.61
CA LEU A 112 8.91 -6.35 -7.36
C LEU A 112 8.83 -5.68 -6.00
N LEU A 113 9.30 -6.32 -4.92
CA LEU A 113 9.23 -5.76 -3.58
C LEU A 113 10.08 -4.50 -3.44
N VAL A 114 11.30 -4.51 -3.95
CA VAL A 114 12.16 -3.31 -3.93
C VAL A 114 11.56 -2.20 -4.80
N GLY A 115 11.06 -2.54 -5.99
CA GLY A 115 10.38 -1.59 -6.89
C GLY A 115 9.10 -1.03 -6.29
N TYR A 116 8.33 -1.82 -5.54
CA TYR A 116 7.13 -1.38 -4.84
C TYR A 116 7.46 -0.36 -3.74
N GLU A 117 8.45 -0.63 -2.90
CA GLU A 117 8.88 0.31 -1.86
C GLU A 117 9.41 1.62 -2.47
N TRP A 118 10.13 1.54 -3.60
CA TRP A 118 10.54 2.69 -4.37
C TRP A 118 9.34 3.48 -4.91
N HIS A 119 8.39 2.80 -5.55
CA HIS A 119 7.22 3.44 -6.13
C HIS A 119 6.34 4.14 -5.09
N LYS A 120 6.17 3.56 -3.91
CA LYS A 120 5.47 4.19 -2.78
C LYS A 120 6.03 5.57 -2.42
N ARG A 121 7.32 5.80 -2.61
CA ARG A 121 7.97 7.10 -2.35
C ARG A 121 7.69 8.13 -3.44
N GLN A 122 7.34 7.68 -4.63
CA GLN A 122 7.08 8.57 -5.78
C GLN A 122 5.61 9.01 -5.86
N ILE A 123 4.72 8.31 -5.21
CA ILE A 123 3.28 8.57 -5.23
C ILE A 123 2.79 9.00 -3.85
N ASN A 124 1.85 9.93 -3.84
CA ASN A 124 1.12 10.31 -2.63
C ASN A 124 -0.17 9.47 -2.57
N ALA A 125 -0.03 8.16 -2.31
CA ALA A 125 -1.17 7.25 -2.21
C ALA A 125 -1.88 7.46 -0.87
N GLU A 126 -3.18 7.63 -0.91
CA GLU A 126 -4.02 7.60 0.29
C GLU A 126 -4.03 6.19 0.89
N ASP A 127 -3.70 6.05 2.16
CA ASP A 127 -3.71 4.76 2.86
C ASP A 127 -5.11 4.13 2.89
N VAL A 128 -6.13 4.98 2.95
CA VAL A 128 -7.54 4.57 2.94
C VAL A 128 -8.35 5.56 2.10
N ARG A 129 -9.06 5.06 1.11
CA ARG A 129 -9.97 5.84 0.30
C ARG A 129 -11.39 5.27 0.38
N PHE A 130 -12.33 6.08 0.86
CA PHE A 130 -13.74 5.74 0.84
C PHE A 130 -14.34 6.12 -0.52
N VAL A 131 -14.72 5.12 -1.29
CA VAL A 131 -15.29 5.32 -2.64
C VAL A 131 -16.80 5.49 -2.52
N THR A 132 -17.29 6.71 -2.77
CA THR A 132 -18.71 7.07 -2.68
C THR A 132 -19.42 7.15 -4.03
N ASN A 133 -18.68 6.92 -5.15
CA ASN A 133 -19.19 7.12 -6.52
C ASN A 133 -19.76 8.55 -6.70
N THR A 134 -21.08 8.68 -6.89
CA THR A 134 -21.76 9.95 -7.11
C THR A 134 -22.35 10.57 -5.85
N THR A 135 -22.33 9.86 -4.71
CA THR A 135 -22.84 10.37 -3.42
C THR A 135 -21.72 10.96 -2.59
N VAL A 136 -22.05 11.83 -1.67
CA VAL A 136 -21.11 12.43 -0.72
C VAL A 136 -21.40 11.95 0.71
N PRO A 137 -20.42 12.03 1.63
CA PRO A 137 -20.70 11.75 3.05
C PRO A 137 -21.81 12.64 3.58
N ALA A 138 -22.76 12.05 4.30
CA ALA A 138 -23.89 12.77 4.88
C ALA A 138 -23.40 13.81 5.91
N SER A 139 -23.99 15.00 5.87
CA SER A 139 -23.73 16.01 6.88
C SER A 139 -24.19 15.54 8.26
N ARG A 140 -23.56 16.07 9.31
CA ARG A 140 -23.99 15.77 10.69
C ARG A 140 -25.46 16.14 10.91
N GLU A 141 -25.90 17.24 10.33
CA GLU A 141 -27.28 17.69 10.39
C GLU A 141 -28.25 16.66 9.78
N MET A 142 -27.90 16.12 8.62
CA MET A 142 -28.72 15.10 7.94
C MET A 142 -28.82 13.80 8.77
N VAL A 143 -27.72 13.37 9.35
CA VAL A 143 -27.70 12.20 10.27
C VAL A 143 -28.57 12.45 11.49
N MET A 144 -28.47 13.63 12.10
CA MET A 144 -29.29 13.97 13.26
C MET A 144 -30.78 14.07 12.92
N SER A 145 -31.14 14.66 11.80
CA SER A 145 -32.52 14.72 11.30
C SER A 145 -33.08 13.31 11.08
N PHE A 146 -32.29 12.39 10.54
CA PHE A 146 -32.70 11.00 10.42
C PHE A 146 -32.91 10.34 11.80
N LEU A 147 -32.02 10.55 12.74
CA LEU A 147 -32.13 10.00 14.09
C LEU A 147 -33.37 10.54 14.83
N ASP A 148 -33.68 11.82 14.68
CA ASP A 148 -34.88 12.42 15.28
C ASP A 148 -36.16 11.81 14.68
N CYS A 149 -36.18 11.58 13.34
CA CYS A 149 -37.27 10.89 12.67
C CYS A 149 -37.43 9.45 13.20
N LEU A 150 -36.32 8.69 13.26
CA LEU A 150 -36.33 7.31 13.76
C LEU A 150 -36.76 7.23 15.22
N GLU A 151 -36.27 8.10 16.10
CA GLU A 151 -36.63 8.16 17.52
C GLU A 151 -38.13 8.47 17.69
N LYS A 152 -38.67 9.38 16.85
CA LYS A 152 -40.11 9.73 16.85
C LYS A 152 -40.98 8.53 16.48
N GLU A 153 -40.66 7.81 15.42
CA GLU A 153 -41.42 6.62 15.01
C GLU A 153 -41.33 5.50 16.05
N LEU A 154 -40.15 5.28 16.62
CA LEU A 154 -39.95 4.28 17.68
C LEU A 154 -40.69 4.62 18.99
N ALA A 155 -40.89 5.90 19.32
CA ALA A 155 -41.57 6.32 20.55
C ALA A 155 -43.00 5.80 20.65
N GLY A 156 -43.65 5.54 19.50
CA GLY A 156 -44.99 4.94 19.44
C GLY A 156 -45.02 3.43 19.68
N HIS A 157 -43.90 2.76 19.64
CA HIS A 157 -43.80 1.29 19.71
C HIS A 157 -43.79 0.78 21.17
N PRO A 158 -44.54 -0.31 21.52
CA PRO A 158 -44.56 -0.84 22.90
C PRO A 158 -43.21 -1.13 23.49
N GLY A 159 -42.25 -1.66 22.71
CA GLY A 159 -40.88 -1.97 23.17
C GLY A 159 -40.01 -0.75 23.44
N PHE A 160 -40.45 0.48 23.04
CA PHE A 160 -39.73 1.73 23.24
C PHE A 160 -40.38 2.60 24.37
N LYS A 161 -41.47 2.11 24.99
CA LYS A 161 -42.25 2.82 26.01
C LYS A 161 -41.64 2.74 27.41
N ASP A 162 -40.66 1.84 27.65
CA ASP A 162 -39.98 1.71 28.92
C ASP A 162 -39.12 2.97 29.17
N GLU A 163 -39.58 3.79 30.16
CA GLU A 163 -38.98 5.10 30.46
C GLU A 163 -37.55 4.97 30.99
N GLU A 164 -37.23 3.88 31.70
CA GLU A 164 -35.88 3.65 32.24
C GLU A 164 -34.88 3.27 31.14
N LYS A 165 -35.31 2.49 30.17
CA LYS A 165 -34.44 1.98 29.07
C LYS A 165 -34.31 2.92 27.88
N ARG A 166 -35.30 3.79 27.67
CA ARG A 166 -35.35 4.71 26.52
C ARG A 166 -34.09 5.57 26.35
N PRO A 167 -33.51 6.20 27.39
CA PRO A 167 -32.30 7.00 27.24
C PRO A 167 -31.12 6.19 26.70
N HIS A 168 -30.90 4.99 27.22
CA HIS A 168 -29.84 4.10 26.80
C HIS A 168 -30.04 3.62 25.35
N MET A 169 -31.27 3.30 24.96
CA MET A 169 -31.58 2.90 23.59
C MET A 169 -31.32 4.03 22.59
N LYS A 170 -31.66 5.27 22.93
CA LYS A 170 -31.36 6.45 22.10
C LYS A 170 -29.85 6.64 21.92
N ILE A 171 -29.07 6.52 22.97
CA ILE A 171 -27.62 6.61 22.91
C ILE A 171 -27.06 5.49 21.99
N ASN A 172 -27.55 4.28 22.13
CA ASN A 172 -27.11 3.15 21.30
C ASN A 172 -27.43 3.36 19.82
N LEU A 173 -28.65 3.82 19.50
CA LEU A 173 -29.04 4.16 18.13
C LEU A 173 -28.13 5.25 17.54
N ARG A 174 -27.89 6.33 18.30
CA ARG A 174 -27.01 7.41 17.87
C ARG A 174 -25.59 6.88 17.59
N ASN A 175 -25.06 6.04 18.48
CA ASN A 175 -23.74 5.44 18.31
C ASN A 175 -23.63 4.59 17.03
N ILE A 176 -24.67 3.82 16.69
CA ILE A 176 -24.70 3.00 15.48
C ILE A 176 -24.50 3.89 14.24
N PHE A 177 -25.35 4.90 14.10
CA PHE A 177 -25.40 5.72 12.88
C PHE A 177 -24.25 6.76 12.81
N THR A 178 -23.81 7.30 13.95
CA THR A 178 -22.74 8.31 13.96
C THR A 178 -21.35 7.73 13.64
N ARG A 179 -21.10 6.46 13.97
CA ARG A 179 -19.82 5.80 13.63
C ARG A 179 -19.77 5.21 12.22
N SER A 180 -20.92 5.06 11.56
CA SER A 180 -21.02 4.35 10.26
C SER A 180 -20.57 5.17 9.06
N ARG A 181 -20.29 6.49 9.22
CA ARG A 181 -19.87 7.38 8.14
C ARG A 181 -20.75 7.28 6.89
N LEU A 182 -22.06 7.30 7.10
CA LEU A 182 -23.05 7.13 6.04
C LEU A 182 -22.98 8.26 5.00
N THR A 183 -23.32 7.91 3.77
CA THR A 183 -23.50 8.85 2.66
C THR A 183 -24.92 9.42 2.65
N GLU A 184 -25.13 10.52 1.92
CA GLU A 184 -26.47 11.11 1.75
C GLU A 184 -27.46 10.11 1.13
N GLN A 185 -27.02 9.30 0.17
CA GLN A 185 -27.86 8.29 -0.44
C GLN A 185 -28.28 7.21 0.56
N GLU A 186 -27.39 6.79 1.44
CA GLU A 186 -27.70 5.81 2.49
C GLU A 186 -28.66 6.37 3.52
N ILE A 187 -28.50 7.61 3.95
CA ILE A 187 -29.43 8.29 4.86
C ILE A 187 -30.82 8.43 4.21
N ASN A 188 -30.90 8.82 2.93
CA ASN A 188 -32.14 8.90 2.21
C ASN A 188 -32.84 7.52 2.10
N THR A 189 -32.05 6.47 1.86
CA THR A 189 -32.56 5.09 1.86
C THR A 189 -33.13 4.71 3.23
N LEU A 190 -32.44 5.04 4.31
CA LEU A 190 -32.90 4.80 5.68
C LEU A 190 -34.18 5.58 6.00
N PHE A 191 -34.29 6.84 5.60
CA PHE A 191 -35.57 7.61 5.69
C PHE A 191 -36.71 6.88 4.97
N GLY A 192 -36.44 6.36 3.78
CA GLY A 192 -37.42 5.56 3.02
C GLY A 192 -37.86 4.33 3.80
N ILE A 193 -36.93 3.57 4.37
CA ILE A 193 -37.22 2.38 5.17
C ILE A 193 -38.12 2.73 6.37
N VAL A 194 -37.75 3.74 7.16
CA VAL A 194 -38.55 4.20 8.30
C VAL A 194 -39.95 4.56 7.87
N LYS A 195 -40.11 5.36 6.79
CA LYS A 195 -41.39 5.78 6.23
C LYS A 195 -42.27 4.61 5.78
N TYR A 196 -41.66 3.57 5.19
CA TYR A 196 -42.44 2.39 4.76
C TYR A 196 -42.89 1.54 5.95
N LEU A 197 -42.08 1.42 6.99
CA LEU A 197 -42.40 0.64 8.19
C LEU A 197 -43.47 1.34 9.05
N SER A 198 -43.52 2.68 9.06
CA SER A 198 -44.46 3.47 9.85
C SER A 198 -45.88 3.54 9.23
N ARG A 199 -46.03 3.12 7.96
CA ARG A 199 -47.31 3.16 7.23
C ARG A 199 -48.24 1.96 7.50
N ARG A 200 -48.08 1.27 8.63
CA ARG A 200 -48.95 0.18 9.02
C ARG A 200 -50.21 0.69 9.74
#